data_c6ba1aac879b4aa7abdeb223d483eb6a
#
_entry.id   c6ba1aac879b4aa7abdeb223d483eb6a
#
_cell.length_a   1.000
_cell.length_b   1.000
_cell.length_c   1.000
_cell.angle_alpha   90.00
_cell.angle_beta   90.00
_cell.angle_gamma   90.00
#
_symmetry.space_group_name_H-M   'P 1'
#
loop_
_entity.id
_entity.type
_entity.pdbx_description
1 polymer ?
#
loop_
_entity_poly.entity_id
_entity_poly.type
_entity_poly.pdbx_seq_one_letter_code
_entity_poly.pdbx_strand_id
1 'polypeptide(L)'
;MKKKSIIALIVAAALLLGLGVTVFAYDSSEDPIVSLSYLTDIFKPLILRELDNKVDAKVAEAVKNLNVNPTAQQPETPPEQTTEPTGYVVVEMTVGDALYASDACDIMLRAGNAVCIAPDANQGIADYTDATEIMNGESLVKNHMCLIPRGDGRGVLATSESVFIMVRGNYTIVNH
;
A
#
# COMPACT_ATOMS: atom_id res chain seq x y z
N MET A 1 -27.20 30.44 -65.06
CA MET A 1 -27.60 30.16 -63.66
C MET A 1 -27.51 28.66 -63.28
N LYS A 2 -27.69 27.71 -64.22
CA LYS A 2 -27.72 26.25 -63.91
C LYS A 2 -26.38 25.65 -63.47
N LYS A 3 -25.22 26.11 -63.92
CA LYS A 3 -23.89 25.54 -63.60
C LYS A 3 -23.48 25.79 -62.13
N LYS A 4 -23.77 26.97 -61.57
CA LYS A 4 -23.49 27.30 -60.16
C LYS A 4 -24.32 26.48 -59.17
N SER A 5 -25.56 26.15 -59.54
CA SER A 5 -26.44 25.31 -58.75
C SER A 5 -26.00 23.84 -58.72
N ILE A 6 -25.45 23.34 -59.81
CA ILE A 6 -24.92 21.96 -59.88
C ILE A 6 -23.64 21.83 -59.05
N ILE A 7 -22.76 22.82 -59.10
CA ILE A 7 -21.53 22.83 -58.26
C ILE A 7 -21.88 22.90 -56.78
N ALA A 8 -22.86 23.67 -56.37
CA ALA A 8 -23.33 23.74 -55.01
C ALA A 8 -23.91 22.39 -54.53
N LEU A 9 -24.60 21.69 -55.37
CA LEU A 9 -25.15 20.35 -55.06
C LEU A 9 -24.07 19.27 -54.90
N ILE A 10 -23.03 19.31 -55.75
CA ILE A 10 -21.90 18.40 -55.65
C ILE A 10 -21.09 18.66 -54.38
N VAL A 11 -20.85 19.89 -54.03
CA VAL A 11 -20.14 20.26 -52.78
C VAL A 11 -20.95 19.84 -51.53
N ALA A 12 -22.26 20.00 -51.54
CA ALA A 12 -23.15 19.55 -50.45
C ALA A 12 -23.17 18.03 -50.31
N ALA A 13 -23.18 17.29 -51.45
CA ALA A 13 -23.08 15.83 -51.45
C ALA A 13 -21.73 15.33 -50.95
N ALA A 14 -20.62 15.98 -51.31
CA ALA A 14 -19.27 15.64 -50.84
C ALA A 14 -19.11 15.92 -49.35
N LEU A 15 -19.72 16.98 -48.81
CA LEU A 15 -19.75 17.28 -47.38
C LEU A 15 -20.55 16.24 -46.57
N LEU A 16 -21.67 15.76 -47.11
CA LEU A 16 -22.47 14.69 -46.49
C LEU A 16 -21.78 13.32 -46.50
N LEU A 17 -20.98 13.04 -47.49
CA LEU A 17 -20.16 11.80 -47.57
C LEU A 17 -18.87 11.87 -46.72
N GLY A 18 -18.37 13.08 -46.42
CA GLY A 18 -17.18 13.28 -45.60
C GLY A 18 -17.46 13.28 -44.08
N LEU A 19 -18.72 13.34 -43.63
CA LEU A 19 -19.13 13.21 -42.26
C LEU A 19 -19.48 11.76 -41.84
N GLY A 20 -18.98 10.77 -42.55
CA GLY A 20 -18.89 9.41 -42.11
C GLY A 20 -17.95 9.39 -40.88
N VAL A 21 -18.47 9.75 -39.72
CA VAL A 21 -17.83 9.47 -38.44
C VAL A 21 -17.67 7.95 -38.38
N THR A 22 -16.47 7.46 -38.67
CA THR A 22 -16.10 6.11 -38.31
C THR A 22 -16.14 6.07 -36.79
N VAL A 23 -17.28 5.70 -36.24
CA VAL A 23 -17.37 5.19 -34.89
C VAL A 23 -16.51 3.92 -34.94
N PHE A 24 -15.26 4.03 -34.51
CA PHE A 24 -14.51 2.86 -34.14
C PHE A 24 -15.30 2.23 -33.01
N ALA A 25 -16.10 1.23 -33.35
CA ALA A 25 -16.63 0.34 -32.34
C ALA A 25 -15.38 -0.24 -31.65
N TYR A 26 -15.20 0.13 -30.40
CA TYR A 26 -14.19 -0.44 -29.54
C TYR A 26 -14.39 -1.95 -29.56
N ASP A 27 -13.46 -2.67 -30.17
CA ASP A 27 -13.54 -4.12 -30.25
C ASP A 27 -13.22 -4.67 -28.84
N SER A 28 -14.26 -5.02 -28.10
CA SER A 28 -14.17 -5.61 -26.76
C SER A 28 -13.58 -7.01 -26.75
N SER A 29 -13.16 -7.54 -27.90
CA SER A 29 -12.50 -8.86 -27.99
C SER A 29 -11.04 -8.82 -27.58
N GLU A 30 -10.36 -7.67 -27.72
CA GLU A 30 -8.97 -7.50 -27.30
C GLU A 30 -8.82 -7.02 -25.84
N ASP A 31 -9.86 -6.37 -25.29
CA ASP A 31 -9.84 -5.91 -23.90
C ASP A 31 -11.25 -6.05 -23.29
N PRO A 32 -11.67 -7.28 -22.94
CA PRO A 32 -13.00 -7.52 -22.44
C PRO A 32 -13.22 -6.81 -21.12
N ILE A 33 -14.21 -5.94 -21.07
CA ILE A 33 -14.68 -5.33 -19.82
C ILE A 33 -15.18 -6.46 -18.91
N VAL A 34 -14.38 -6.80 -17.93
CA VAL A 34 -14.72 -7.84 -16.95
C VAL A 34 -15.80 -7.30 -16.01
N SER A 35 -16.95 -7.95 -15.95
CA SER A 35 -18.00 -7.55 -15.03
C SER A 35 -17.61 -7.82 -13.59
N LEU A 36 -18.11 -6.99 -12.66
CA LEU A 36 -17.86 -7.18 -11.21
C LEU A 36 -18.32 -8.57 -10.75
N SER A 37 -19.44 -9.07 -11.27
CA SER A 37 -19.93 -10.42 -10.99
C SER A 37 -18.95 -11.50 -11.44
N TYR A 38 -18.34 -11.37 -12.59
CA TYR A 38 -17.31 -12.33 -13.04
C TYR A 38 -16.10 -12.32 -12.11
N LEU A 39 -15.66 -11.13 -11.66
CA LEU A 39 -14.54 -11.00 -10.71
C LEU A 39 -14.86 -11.63 -9.35
N THR A 40 -16.08 -11.43 -8.82
CA THR A 40 -16.44 -11.90 -7.50
C THR A 40 -16.84 -13.38 -7.49
N ASP A 41 -17.61 -13.82 -8.50
CA ASP A 41 -18.28 -15.13 -8.47
C ASP A 41 -17.46 -16.23 -9.16
N ILE A 42 -16.59 -15.87 -10.10
CA ILE A 42 -15.80 -16.81 -10.88
C ILE A 42 -14.30 -16.64 -10.64
N PHE A 43 -13.77 -15.45 -10.85
CA PHE A 43 -12.32 -15.25 -10.83
C PHE A 43 -11.73 -15.34 -9.42
N LYS A 44 -12.35 -14.70 -8.42
CA LYS A 44 -11.89 -14.75 -7.03
C LYS A 44 -11.83 -16.15 -6.45
N PRO A 45 -12.89 -17.00 -6.52
CA PRO A 45 -12.81 -18.36 -6.01
C PRO A 45 -11.82 -19.24 -6.78
N LEU A 46 -11.61 -18.99 -8.08
CA LEU A 46 -10.64 -19.73 -8.89
C LEU A 46 -9.21 -19.42 -8.46
N ILE A 47 -8.87 -18.15 -8.25
CA ILE A 47 -7.56 -17.73 -7.75
C ILE A 47 -7.31 -18.24 -6.33
N LEU A 48 -8.29 -18.14 -5.44
CA LEU A 48 -8.14 -18.65 -4.07
C LEU A 48 -7.85 -20.15 -4.06
N ARG A 49 -8.58 -20.94 -4.86
CA ARG A 49 -8.36 -22.39 -4.95
C ARG A 49 -6.99 -22.74 -5.54
N GLU A 50 -6.50 -21.98 -6.51
CA GLU A 50 -5.16 -22.18 -7.07
C GLU A 50 -4.06 -21.79 -6.07
N LEU A 51 -4.30 -20.76 -5.27
CA LEU A 51 -3.39 -20.32 -4.22
C LEU A 51 -3.31 -21.38 -3.10
N ASP A 52 -4.45 -21.89 -2.63
CA ASP A 52 -4.51 -22.94 -1.61
C ASP A 52 -3.74 -24.19 -2.07
N ASN A 53 -3.95 -24.64 -3.31
CA ASN A 53 -3.23 -25.78 -3.87
C ASN A 53 -1.69 -25.55 -3.95
N LYS A 54 -1.27 -24.34 -4.25
CA LYS A 54 0.17 -24.00 -4.29
C LYS A 54 0.78 -23.89 -2.89
N VAL A 55 0.02 -23.38 -1.93
CA VAL A 55 0.43 -23.31 -0.53
C VAL A 55 0.56 -24.70 0.06
N ASP A 56 -0.44 -25.55 -0.12
CA ASP A 56 -0.42 -26.93 0.37
C ASP A 56 0.74 -27.74 -0.21
N ALA A 57 1.02 -27.58 -1.50
CA ALA A 57 2.14 -28.23 -2.16
C ALA A 57 3.50 -27.78 -1.58
N LYS A 58 3.67 -26.48 -1.35
CA LYS A 58 4.89 -25.93 -0.75
C LYS A 58 5.06 -26.30 0.72
N VAL A 59 3.96 -26.33 1.47
CA VAL A 59 3.97 -26.78 2.88
C VAL A 59 4.34 -28.26 2.95
N ALA A 60 3.75 -29.10 2.11
CA ALA A 60 4.08 -30.54 2.06
C ALA A 60 5.53 -30.79 1.66
N GLU A 61 6.10 -29.99 0.78
CA GLU A 61 7.52 -30.05 0.39
C GLU A 61 8.44 -29.58 1.53
N ALA A 62 8.09 -28.49 2.21
CA ALA A 62 8.81 -27.97 3.36
C ALA A 62 8.83 -28.98 4.52
N VAL A 63 7.69 -29.61 4.82
CA VAL A 63 7.57 -30.64 5.86
C VAL A 63 8.39 -31.90 5.53
N LYS A 64 8.47 -32.31 4.27
CA LYS A 64 9.34 -33.44 3.84
C LYS A 64 10.82 -33.15 4.03
N ASN A 65 11.23 -31.88 3.91
CA ASN A 65 12.63 -31.47 4.07
C ASN A 65 13.03 -31.25 5.53
N LEU A 66 12.04 -31.15 6.44
CA LEU A 66 12.27 -31.15 7.88
C LEU A 66 12.31 -32.61 8.35
N ASN A 67 13.53 -33.13 8.50
CA ASN A 67 13.76 -34.46 9.07
C ASN A 67 13.44 -34.43 10.57
N VAL A 68 12.17 -34.59 10.93
CA VAL A 68 11.71 -34.55 12.32
C VAL A 68 11.90 -35.92 12.93
N ASN A 69 12.94 -36.04 13.72
CA ASN A 69 13.15 -37.21 14.59
C ASN A 69 12.15 -37.09 15.77
N PRO A 70 11.27 -38.08 16.02
CA PRO A 70 10.28 -37.97 17.10
C PRO A 70 10.92 -38.31 18.44
N THR A 71 11.34 -37.33 19.19
CA THR A 71 11.66 -37.49 20.62
C THR A 71 10.83 -36.49 21.42
N ALA A 72 9.95 -37.12 22.20
CA ALA A 72 9.16 -36.65 23.35
C ALA A 72 9.00 -35.14 23.57
N GLN A 73 7.74 -34.72 23.36
CA GLN A 73 7.22 -33.39 23.67
C GLN A 73 6.92 -33.17 25.12
N GLN A 74 7.40 -32.04 25.54
CA GLN A 74 6.76 -31.17 26.52
C GLN A 74 5.76 -30.28 25.74
N PRO A 75 4.57 -29.93 26.27
CA PRO A 75 3.63 -29.10 25.55
C PRO A 75 4.21 -27.66 25.46
N GLU A 76 4.80 -27.39 24.31
CA GLU A 76 5.15 -26.04 23.96
C GLU A 76 3.87 -25.25 23.67
N THR A 77 3.75 -24.15 24.40
CA THR A 77 2.83 -23.05 24.08
C THR A 77 2.86 -22.80 22.56
N PRO A 78 1.73 -22.67 21.88
CA PRO A 78 1.71 -22.38 20.44
C PRO A 78 2.61 -21.18 20.17
N PRO A 79 3.46 -21.21 19.12
CA PRO A 79 4.22 -20.03 18.75
C PRO A 79 3.24 -18.88 18.61
N GLU A 80 3.48 -17.84 19.38
CA GLU A 80 2.77 -16.59 19.32
C GLU A 80 2.81 -16.16 17.85
N GLN A 81 1.69 -16.39 17.14
CA GLN A 81 1.51 -15.81 15.84
C GLN A 81 1.62 -14.31 16.06
N THR A 82 2.74 -13.73 15.66
CA THR A 82 2.84 -12.31 15.44
C THR A 82 1.83 -11.98 14.34
N THR A 83 0.58 -11.88 14.72
CA THR A 83 -0.44 -11.23 13.92
C THR A 83 0.06 -9.82 13.76
N GLU A 84 0.55 -9.50 12.57
CA GLU A 84 0.83 -8.11 12.21
C GLU A 84 -0.40 -7.31 12.64
N PRO A 85 -0.24 -6.24 13.41
CA PRO A 85 -1.37 -5.47 13.88
C PRO A 85 -2.10 -4.93 12.64
N THR A 86 -3.25 -5.51 12.32
CA THR A 86 -4.08 -5.10 11.18
C THR A 86 -4.71 -3.72 11.40
N GLY A 87 -4.53 -3.12 12.58
CA GLY A 87 -5.07 -1.84 12.97
C GLY A 87 -4.00 -0.89 13.53
N TYR A 88 -4.42 0.34 13.79
CA TYR A 88 -3.59 1.29 14.51
C TYR A 88 -3.56 0.97 16.01
N VAL A 89 -2.38 1.04 16.59
CA VAL A 89 -2.17 1.01 18.05
C VAL A 89 -1.69 2.38 18.51
N VAL A 90 -1.99 2.74 19.75
CA VAL A 90 -1.50 3.97 20.36
C VAL A 90 -0.30 3.61 21.23
N VAL A 91 0.83 4.24 20.94
CA VAL A 91 2.08 4.11 21.68
C VAL A 91 2.27 5.37 22.50
N GLU A 92 2.54 5.19 23.78
CA GLU A 92 2.96 6.26 24.70
C GLU A 92 4.48 6.21 24.83
N MET A 93 5.11 7.38 24.72
CA MET A 93 6.55 7.56 24.78
C MET A 93 6.88 8.74 25.70
N THR A 94 8.04 8.68 26.33
CA THR A 94 8.59 9.78 27.14
C THR A 94 9.77 10.43 26.41
N VAL A 95 10.20 11.60 26.89
CA VAL A 95 11.34 12.31 26.30
C VAL A 95 12.58 11.41 26.23
N GLY A 96 13.18 11.34 25.07
CA GLY A 96 14.35 10.50 24.80
C GLY A 96 14.01 9.13 24.20
N ASP A 97 12.77 8.63 24.35
CA ASP A 97 12.35 7.39 23.72
C ASP A 97 12.32 7.53 22.21
N ALA A 98 12.78 6.51 21.52
CA ALA A 98 12.78 6.47 20.06
C ALA A 98 11.96 5.28 19.54
N LEU A 99 11.10 5.53 18.55
CA LEU A 99 10.36 4.50 17.81
C LEU A 99 11.02 4.33 16.45
N TYR A 100 11.49 3.14 16.15
CA TYR A 100 12.07 2.76 14.86
C TYR A 100 11.13 1.80 14.12
N ALA A 101 10.85 2.09 12.87
CA ALA A 101 10.11 1.16 12.02
C ALA A 101 11.00 -0.04 11.65
N SER A 102 10.43 -1.24 11.74
CA SER A 102 11.12 -2.46 11.29
C SER A 102 10.91 -2.71 9.78
N ASP A 103 9.84 -2.14 9.22
CA ASP A 103 9.45 -2.18 7.82
C ASP A 103 8.59 -0.95 7.50
N ALA A 104 7.86 -0.95 6.38
CA ALA A 104 6.91 0.14 6.08
C ALA A 104 5.90 0.31 7.23
N CYS A 105 5.79 1.53 7.75
CA CYS A 105 5.01 1.82 8.94
C CYS A 105 4.31 3.17 8.82
N ASP A 106 2.99 3.18 9.02
CA ASP A 106 2.22 4.42 9.12
C ASP A 106 2.25 4.94 10.55
N ILE A 107 2.46 6.23 10.71
CA ILE A 107 2.45 6.90 12.00
C ILE A 107 1.65 8.19 11.98
N MET A 108 1.12 8.59 13.13
CA MET A 108 0.48 9.88 13.34
C MET A 108 0.77 10.37 14.74
N LEU A 109 1.42 11.52 14.86
CA LEU A 109 1.61 12.19 16.17
C LEU A 109 0.26 12.73 16.67
N ARG A 110 -0.21 12.23 17.82
CA ARG A 110 -1.49 12.65 18.41
C ARG A 110 -1.31 13.72 19.49
N ALA A 111 -0.29 13.58 20.32
CA ALA A 111 0.00 14.53 21.38
C ALA A 111 1.50 14.58 21.68
N GLY A 112 1.95 15.62 22.35
CA GLY A 112 3.37 15.87 22.64
C GLY A 112 4.10 16.45 21.43
N ASN A 113 5.44 16.29 21.43
CA ASN A 113 6.33 16.71 20.37
C ASN A 113 7.31 15.59 20.04
N ALA A 114 7.55 15.37 18.77
CA ALA A 114 8.52 14.39 18.29
C ALA A 114 9.22 14.93 17.03
N VAL A 115 10.43 14.44 16.80
CA VAL A 115 11.22 14.77 15.60
C VAL A 115 11.50 13.52 14.79
N CYS A 116 11.69 13.69 13.49
CA CYS A 116 12.08 12.63 12.56
C CYS A 116 13.51 12.16 12.87
N ILE A 117 13.71 10.85 12.87
CA ILE A 117 15.00 10.18 12.79
C ILE A 117 15.15 9.57 11.40
N ALA A 118 16.25 9.86 10.73
CA ALA A 118 16.63 9.21 9.50
C ALA A 118 18.13 8.94 9.45
N PRO A 119 18.59 7.89 8.73
CA PRO A 119 20.00 7.53 8.69
C PRO A 119 20.89 8.56 7.97
N ASP A 120 20.29 9.41 7.14
CA ASP A 120 20.97 10.46 6.37
C ASP A 120 20.20 11.78 6.49
N ALA A 121 20.91 12.90 6.49
CA ALA A 121 20.34 14.24 6.58
C ALA A 121 19.39 14.57 5.39
N ASN A 122 19.60 13.95 4.24
CA ASN A 122 18.78 14.12 3.04
C ASN A 122 17.65 13.09 2.92
N GLN A 123 17.38 12.37 3.97
CA GLN A 123 16.30 11.38 4.05
C GLN A 123 15.34 11.74 5.17
N GLY A 124 14.10 11.30 5.02
CA GLY A 124 13.06 11.59 5.98
C GLY A 124 11.92 10.59 5.92
N ILE A 125 10.80 11.01 6.42
CA ILE A 125 9.53 10.31 6.39
C ILE A 125 8.52 11.11 5.57
N ALA A 126 7.69 10.44 4.79
CA ALA A 126 6.71 11.11 3.95
C ALA A 126 5.53 11.61 4.78
N ASP A 127 5.18 12.88 4.68
CA ASP A 127 3.94 13.46 5.20
C ASP A 127 2.88 13.47 4.11
N TYR A 128 1.89 12.58 4.21
CA TYR A 128 0.81 12.49 3.23
C TYR A 128 -0.23 13.60 3.36
N THR A 129 -0.29 14.25 4.52
CA THR A 129 -1.27 15.31 4.76
C THR A 129 -0.89 16.57 4.01
N ASP A 130 0.39 16.94 4.05
CA ASP A 130 0.91 18.13 3.37
C ASP A 130 1.63 17.82 2.04
N ALA A 131 1.72 16.54 1.68
CA ALA A 131 2.44 16.05 0.50
C ALA A 131 3.91 16.53 0.46
N THR A 132 4.57 16.48 1.63
CA THR A 132 5.96 16.88 1.84
C THR A 132 6.77 15.73 2.45
N GLU A 133 8.05 15.95 2.65
CA GLU A 133 8.93 15.05 3.39
C GLU A 133 9.43 15.76 4.64
N ILE A 134 9.35 15.10 5.80
CA ILE A 134 9.88 15.56 7.08
C ILE A 134 11.28 15.00 7.20
N MET A 135 12.29 15.88 7.11
CA MET A 135 13.68 15.48 7.11
C MET A 135 14.21 15.12 8.50
N ASN A 136 15.38 14.50 8.54
CA ASN A 136 16.03 14.14 9.80
C ASN A 136 16.16 15.35 10.73
N GLY A 137 15.68 15.22 11.97
CA GLY A 137 15.68 16.27 12.98
C GLY A 137 14.53 17.29 12.88
N GLU A 138 13.71 17.25 11.83
CA GLU A 138 12.53 18.10 11.73
C GLU A 138 11.36 17.59 12.59
N SER A 139 10.53 18.51 13.05
CA SER A 139 9.42 18.21 13.93
C SER A 139 8.23 17.63 13.17
N LEU A 140 7.62 16.58 13.72
CA LEU A 140 6.35 16.07 13.24
C LEU A 140 5.21 17.05 13.54
N VAL A 141 4.28 17.18 12.60
CA VAL A 141 3.05 17.95 12.78
C VAL A 141 1.97 17.04 13.36
N LYS A 142 1.24 17.54 14.39
CA LYS A 142 0.17 16.77 15.01
C LYS A 142 -0.96 16.50 14.04
N ASN A 143 -1.49 15.28 14.11
CA ASN A 143 -2.59 14.77 13.29
C ASN A 143 -2.28 14.65 11.79
N HIS A 144 -1.02 14.80 11.39
CA HIS A 144 -0.59 14.47 10.04
C HIS A 144 -0.31 12.98 9.92
N MET A 145 -0.79 12.40 8.83
CA MET A 145 -0.49 11.01 8.48
C MET A 145 0.87 10.94 7.82
N CYS A 146 1.79 10.21 8.42
CA CYS A 146 3.15 10.04 7.90
C CYS A 146 3.43 8.57 7.61
N LEU A 147 4.25 8.30 6.59
CA LEU A 147 4.76 6.98 6.27
C LEU A 147 6.27 6.93 6.48
N ILE A 148 6.72 5.96 7.25
CA ILE A 148 8.10 5.50 7.27
C ILE A 148 8.20 4.39 6.22
N PRO A 149 8.92 4.59 5.10
CA PRO A 149 8.79 3.69 3.94
C PRO A 149 9.56 2.38 4.09
N ARG A 150 10.49 2.28 5.06
CA ARG A 150 11.34 1.09 5.26
C ARG A 150 12.02 1.09 6.63
N GLY A 151 12.39 -0.09 7.10
CA GLY A 151 13.13 -0.29 8.34
C GLY A 151 14.66 -0.16 8.19
N ASP A 152 15.13 1.01 7.79
CA ASP A 152 16.54 1.32 7.57
C ASP A 152 17.15 2.21 8.68
N GLY A 153 16.52 2.22 9.86
CA GLY A 153 16.87 3.08 10.98
C GLY A 153 16.06 4.38 11.03
N ARG A 154 15.04 4.51 10.18
CA ARG A 154 14.08 5.61 10.24
C ARG A 154 13.11 5.42 11.38
N GLY A 155 12.72 6.54 11.97
CA GLY A 155 11.83 6.54 13.10
C GLY A 155 11.49 7.93 13.58
N VAL A 156 11.08 8.00 14.84
CA VAL A 156 10.78 9.26 15.51
C VAL A 156 11.32 9.25 16.93
N LEU A 157 11.81 10.41 17.37
CA LEU A 157 12.31 10.63 18.74
C LEU A 157 11.32 11.52 19.49
N ALA A 158 10.89 11.09 20.66
CA ALA A 158 10.06 11.87 21.55
C ALA A 158 10.89 13.02 22.17
N THR A 159 10.37 14.25 22.09
CA THR A 159 11.06 15.45 22.59
C THR A 159 10.30 16.18 23.69
N SER A 160 9.18 15.60 24.16
CA SER A 160 8.44 16.08 25.31
C SER A 160 8.14 14.95 26.30
N GLU A 161 7.77 15.29 27.54
CA GLU A 161 7.55 14.31 28.62
C GLU A 161 6.45 13.29 28.35
N SER A 162 5.48 13.64 27.50
CA SER A 162 4.40 12.73 27.11
C SER A 162 4.11 12.90 25.63
N VAL A 163 4.31 11.82 24.88
CA VAL A 163 4.11 11.75 23.43
C VAL A 163 3.22 10.57 23.13
N PHE A 164 2.16 10.79 22.35
CA PHE A 164 1.27 9.74 21.89
C PHE A 164 1.34 9.65 20.36
N ILE A 165 1.72 8.49 19.87
CA ILE A 165 1.81 8.19 18.43
C ILE A 165 0.87 7.04 18.11
N MET A 166 0.00 7.23 17.13
CA MET A 166 -0.71 6.11 16.50
C MET A 166 0.21 5.48 15.48
N VAL A 167 0.31 4.15 15.52
CA VAL A 167 1.23 3.37 14.66
C VAL A 167 0.46 2.22 14.02
N ARG A 168 0.73 1.97 12.76
CA ARG A 168 0.31 0.76 12.03
C ARG A 168 1.50 0.20 11.25
N GLY A 169 1.89 -1.02 11.54
CA GLY A 169 3.06 -1.71 11.02
C GLY A 169 3.97 -2.19 12.14
N ASN A 170 5.12 -2.76 11.77
CA ASN A 170 6.09 -3.30 12.71
C ASN A 170 7.08 -2.23 13.17
N TYR A 171 7.27 -2.12 14.46
CA TYR A 171 8.16 -1.13 15.05
C TYR A 171 8.85 -1.68 16.31
N THR A 172 9.91 -1.01 16.72
CA THR A 172 10.61 -1.25 17.99
C THR A 172 10.73 0.07 18.75
N ILE A 173 10.55 0.04 20.06
CA ILE A 173 10.79 1.19 20.93
C ILE A 173 12.10 0.98 21.65
N VAL A 174 12.95 1.99 21.63
CA VAL A 174 14.17 2.09 22.41
C VAL A 174 13.94 3.15 23.47
N ASN A 175 13.87 2.73 24.72
CA ASN A 175 13.71 3.62 25.86
C ASN A 175 15.06 4.21 26.27
N HIS A 176 15.04 5.47 26.70
CA HIS A 176 16.23 6.20 27.13
C HIS A 176 16.34 6.28 28.63
#